data_c8700c2cd60ac0f81d428e24952a6856
#
_entry.id   c8700c2cd60ac0f81d428e24952a6856
#
_cell.length_a   1.000
_cell.length_b   1.000
_cell.length_c   1.000
_cell.angle_alpha   90.00
_cell.angle_beta   90.00
_cell.angle_gamma   90.00
#
_symmetry.space_group_name_H-M   'P 1'
#
loop_
_entity.id
_entity.type
_entity.pdbx_description
1 polymer ?
#
loop_
_entity_poly.entity_id
_entity_poly.type
_entity_poly.pdbx_seq_one_letter_code
_entity_poly.pdbx_strand_id
1 'polypeptide(L)'
;MVGILDKIKSGETIISDGATGTYLQGKGLEPGGCPEALNITMPNVIKGMAEAYFNAGSDMVMTNSFGGNWFMLNKYGYGDKVYEFNKSAAAHARSVAPSGKYVMGSIGPTGEFVEPLGSVSRVKMQRAFHEQITGLKDGGVDGVCIETMTALEEAELAIHAAKAIEGLVVMATMTFDKGPRGLFTMWGNTPTDAVQRLDNAGADIVGANCGNGIKVMIEIAVEMRKATDKFLIIHSNAGIPSIVERKAKYPETPEFMASGFKELADLGTNIVGGCCGTTPAHIAALREAVKP
;
A
#
# COMPACT_ATOMS: atom_id res chain seq x y z
N MET A 1 -4.45 -0.28 -22.90
CA MET A 1 -5.03 -0.95 -21.71
C MET A 1 -6.09 -0.02 -21.14
N VAL A 2 -7.23 -0.56 -20.69
CA VAL A 2 -8.25 0.25 -19.98
C VAL A 2 -7.64 0.71 -18.66
N GLY A 3 -7.77 1.99 -18.32
CA GLY A 3 -7.22 2.52 -17.07
C GLY A 3 -7.90 1.94 -15.82
N ILE A 4 -7.20 1.85 -14.70
CA ILE A 4 -7.78 1.34 -13.44
C ILE A 4 -8.98 2.20 -12.99
N LEU A 5 -8.92 3.52 -13.17
CA LEU A 5 -10.02 4.42 -12.84
C LEU A 5 -11.26 4.16 -13.73
N ASP A 6 -11.05 3.79 -14.98
CA ASP A 6 -12.18 3.50 -15.90
C ASP A 6 -12.86 2.19 -15.52
N LYS A 7 -12.10 1.18 -15.09
CA LYS A 7 -12.67 -0.07 -14.53
C LYS A 7 -13.51 0.20 -13.28
N ILE A 8 -12.99 1.01 -12.36
CA ILE A 8 -13.72 1.37 -11.14
C ILE A 8 -15.01 2.13 -11.49
N LYS A 9 -14.95 3.08 -12.45
CA LYS A 9 -16.13 3.82 -12.94
C LYS A 9 -17.18 2.92 -13.60
N SER A 10 -16.77 1.80 -14.19
CA SER A 10 -17.71 0.80 -14.73
C SER A 10 -18.36 -0.09 -13.67
N GLY A 11 -18.05 0.12 -12.39
CA GLY A 11 -18.59 -0.63 -11.26
C GLY A 11 -17.79 -1.86 -10.87
N GLU A 12 -16.59 -2.07 -11.45
CA GLU A 12 -15.75 -3.19 -11.05
C GLU A 12 -15.03 -2.91 -9.72
N THR A 13 -15.13 -3.87 -8.77
CA THR A 13 -14.25 -3.89 -7.61
C THR A 13 -12.89 -4.45 -8.03
N ILE A 14 -11.82 -3.75 -7.74
CA ILE A 14 -10.44 -4.18 -8.02
C ILE A 14 -9.90 -4.97 -6.84
N ILE A 15 -9.33 -6.13 -7.12
CA ILE A 15 -8.66 -6.95 -6.11
C ILE A 15 -7.17 -6.62 -6.12
N SER A 16 -6.69 -6.09 -4.99
CA SER A 16 -5.27 -5.86 -4.76
C SER A 16 -4.59 -7.13 -4.25
N ASP A 17 -3.29 -7.05 -4.08
CA ASP A 17 -2.48 -8.12 -3.51
C ASP A 17 -2.49 -8.14 -1.97
N GLY A 18 -1.53 -8.86 -1.40
CA GLY A 18 -1.33 -9.00 0.04
C GLY A 18 0.06 -8.55 0.49
N ALA A 19 0.52 -9.11 1.60
CA ALA A 19 1.73 -8.68 2.29
C ALA A 19 3.01 -8.92 1.49
N THR A 20 3.77 -7.85 1.23
CA THR A 20 5.14 -7.91 0.70
C THR A 20 6.13 -8.37 1.76
N GLY A 21 6.20 -7.67 2.90
CA GLY A 21 7.20 -7.94 3.94
C GLY A 21 7.10 -9.35 4.52
N THR A 22 5.89 -9.79 4.88
CA THR A 22 5.65 -11.16 5.40
C THR A 22 6.02 -12.22 4.35
N TYR A 23 5.72 -11.99 3.08
CA TYR A 23 6.10 -12.90 2.00
C TYR A 23 7.63 -13.03 1.89
N LEU A 24 8.34 -11.90 1.87
CA LEU A 24 9.80 -11.87 1.73
C LEU A 24 10.52 -12.47 2.94
N GLN A 25 10.01 -12.28 4.16
CA GLN A 25 10.53 -12.97 5.36
C GLN A 25 10.45 -14.49 5.21
N GLY A 26 9.36 -15.00 4.62
CA GLY A 26 9.22 -16.40 4.28
C GLY A 26 10.17 -16.90 3.17
N LYS A 27 10.84 -15.99 2.46
CA LYS A 27 11.80 -16.27 1.38
C LYS A 27 13.25 -15.91 1.73
N GLY A 28 13.54 -15.63 3.00
CA GLY A 28 14.90 -15.42 3.49
C GLY A 28 15.29 -13.97 3.72
N LEU A 29 14.33 -13.03 3.72
CA LEU A 29 14.63 -11.68 4.22
C LEU A 29 14.90 -11.77 5.73
N GLU A 30 16.13 -11.46 6.11
CA GLU A 30 16.55 -11.46 7.51
C GLU A 30 15.89 -10.31 8.29
N PRO A 31 15.60 -10.51 9.60
CA PRO A 31 15.13 -9.44 10.45
C PRO A 31 16.06 -8.22 10.44
N GLY A 32 15.53 -7.04 10.16
CA GLY A 32 16.31 -5.81 10.05
C GLY A 32 17.03 -5.63 8.70
N GLY A 33 16.89 -6.55 7.76
CA GLY A 33 17.37 -6.40 6.39
C GLY A 33 16.57 -5.36 5.58
N CYS A 34 17.17 -4.84 4.51
CA CYS A 34 16.53 -3.92 3.58
C CYS A 34 15.72 -4.71 2.53
N PRO A 35 14.37 -4.65 2.53
CA PRO A 35 13.57 -5.38 1.55
C PRO A 35 13.86 -4.93 0.11
N GLU A 36 14.09 -3.64 -0.10
CA GLU A 36 14.32 -3.04 -1.42
C GLU A 36 15.62 -3.52 -2.06
N ALA A 37 16.62 -3.89 -1.27
CA ALA A 37 17.87 -4.47 -1.79
C ALA A 37 17.65 -5.81 -2.51
N LEU A 38 16.57 -6.55 -2.17
CA LEU A 38 16.22 -7.79 -2.84
C LEU A 38 15.80 -7.58 -4.31
N ASN A 39 15.40 -6.37 -4.69
CA ASN A 39 15.14 -6.03 -6.09
C ASN A 39 16.37 -6.24 -6.98
N ILE A 40 17.57 -6.13 -6.40
CA ILE A 40 18.84 -6.34 -7.10
C ILE A 40 19.43 -7.71 -6.78
N THR A 41 19.43 -8.10 -5.51
CA THR A 41 20.13 -9.32 -5.06
C THR A 41 19.32 -10.60 -5.29
N MET A 42 17.99 -10.50 -5.30
CA MET A 42 17.08 -11.66 -5.44
C MET A 42 15.91 -11.37 -6.40
N PRO A 43 16.16 -10.94 -7.65
CA PRO A 43 15.11 -10.49 -8.58
C PRO A 43 14.04 -11.56 -8.86
N ASN A 44 14.41 -12.84 -8.86
CA ASN A 44 13.47 -13.93 -9.10
C ASN A 44 12.49 -14.12 -7.92
N VAL A 45 12.88 -13.80 -6.69
CA VAL A 45 11.99 -13.82 -5.53
C VAL A 45 10.94 -12.71 -5.66
N ILE A 46 11.36 -11.52 -6.09
CA ILE A 46 10.45 -10.38 -6.29
C ILE A 46 9.45 -10.66 -7.42
N LYS A 47 9.92 -11.19 -8.56
CA LYS A 47 9.04 -11.63 -9.66
C LYS A 47 8.06 -12.69 -9.19
N GLY A 48 8.55 -13.73 -8.51
CA GLY A 48 7.72 -14.82 -7.99
C GLY A 48 6.69 -14.36 -6.96
N MET A 49 6.94 -13.28 -6.22
CA MET A 49 5.94 -12.66 -5.34
C MET A 49 4.78 -12.07 -6.14
N ALA A 50 5.07 -11.24 -7.15
CA ALA A 50 4.05 -10.65 -8.01
C ALA A 50 3.25 -11.74 -8.77
N GLU A 51 3.92 -12.75 -9.31
CA GLU A 51 3.28 -13.90 -9.96
C GLU A 51 2.34 -14.65 -9.02
N ALA A 52 2.76 -14.88 -7.76
CA ALA A 52 1.95 -15.60 -6.78
C ALA A 52 0.65 -14.86 -6.48
N TYR A 53 0.68 -13.53 -6.37
CA TYR A 53 -0.52 -12.74 -6.14
C TYR A 53 -1.40 -12.62 -7.40
N PHE A 54 -0.83 -12.45 -8.59
CA PHE A 54 -1.62 -12.49 -9.83
C PHE A 54 -2.30 -13.85 -10.01
N ASN A 55 -1.60 -14.95 -9.74
CA ASN A 55 -2.16 -16.32 -9.81
C ASN A 55 -3.26 -16.56 -8.76
N ALA A 56 -3.18 -15.87 -7.61
CA ALA A 56 -4.24 -15.88 -6.61
C ALA A 56 -5.48 -15.05 -6.99
N GLY A 57 -5.42 -14.30 -8.09
CA GLY A 57 -6.55 -13.55 -8.63
C GLY A 57 -6.49 -12.05 -8.43
N SER A 58 -5.36 -11.49 -7.99
CA SER A 58 -5.19 -10.04 -7.92
C SER A 58 -5.38 -9.38 -9.30
N ASP A 59 -6.04 -8.23 -9.31
CA ASP A 59 -6.12 -7.35 -10.48
C ASP A 59 -4.95 -6.36 -10.51
N MET A 60 -4.38 -6.05 -9.34
CA MET A 60 -3.21 -5.20 -9.19
C MET A 60 -2.27 -5.75 -8.12
N VAL A 61 -0.98 -5.46 -8.26
CA VAL A 61 0.05 -5.78 -7.26
C VAL A 61 0.87 -4.54 -6.91
N MET A 62 1.36 -4.50 -5.68
CA MET A 62 2.31 -3.49 -5.21
C MET A 62 3.75 -3.89 -5.53
N THR A 63 4.61 -2.91 -5.80
CA THR A 63 6.05 -3.14 -5.96
C THR A 63 6.73 -3.32 -4.61
N ASN A 64 7.89 -3.98 -4.59
CA ASN A 64 8.73 -4.07 -3.39
C ASN A 64 9.56 -2.77 -3.23
N SER A 65 8.90 -1.70 -2.82
CA SER A 65 9.48 -0.36 -2.75
C SER A 65 8.95 0.50 -1.61
N PHE A 66 8.32 -0.10 -0.61
CA PHE A 66 7.71 0.60 0.52
C PHE A 66 8.69 1.57 1.22
N GLY A 67 9.88 1.11 1.58
CA GLY A 67 10.96 1.91 2.15
C GLY A 67 11.92 2.49 1.10
N GLY A 68 11.48 2.63 -0.16
CA GLY A 68 12.33 3.03 -1.28
C GLY A 68 12.69 4.51 -1.35
N ASN A 69 12.30 5.34 -0.37
CA ASN A 69 12.70 6.74 -0.31
C ASN A 69 14.13 6.92 0.26
N TRP A 70 14.71 8.08 0.01
CA TRP A 70 16.09 8.38 0.42
C TRP A 70 16.33 8.18 1.92
N PHE A 71 15.40 8.62 2.77
CA PHE A 71 15.57 8.56 4.23
C PHE A 71 15.67 7.12 4.72
N MET A 72 14.79 6.25 4.23
CA MET A 72 14.80 4.84 4.62
C MET A 72 15.99 4.10 4.05
N LEU A 73 16.28 4.25 2.76
CA LEU A 73 17.42 3.58 2.12
C LEU A 73 18.75 4.02 2.69
N ASN A 74 18.88 5.30 3.05
CA ASN A 74 20.11 5.83 3.65
C ASN A 74 20.44 5.19 5.01
N LYS A 75 19.43 4.73 5.78
CA LYS A 75 19.63 3.98 7.04
C LYS A 75 20.36 2.65 6.81
N TYR A 76 20.25 2.10 5.60
CA TYR A 76 20.94 0.87 5.16
C TYR A 76 22.20 1.12 4.33
N GLY A 77 22.61 2.39 4.15
CA GLY A 77 23.76 2.76 3.31
C GLY A 77 23.47 2.77 1.80
N TYR A 78 22.19 2.78 1.39
CA TYR A 78 21.75 2.76 -0.02
C TYR A 78 21.11 4.09 -0.47
N GLY A 79 21.46 5.22 0.17
CA GLY A 79 20.88 6.51 -0.19
C GLY A 79 21.16 6.97 -1.63
N ASP A 80 22.21 6.46 -2.26
CA ASP A 80 22.57 6.68 -3.67
C ASP A 80 21.85 5.72 -4.66
N LYS A 81 21.03 4.78 -4.15
CA LYS A 81 20.36 3.72 -4.92
C LYS A 81 18.85 3.90 -5.06
N VAL A 82 18.30 5.03 -4.62
CA VAL A 82 16.85 5.29 -4.63
C VAL A 82 16.25 5.01 -6.01
N TYR A 83 16.75 5.68 -7.03
CA TYR A 83 16.24 5.51 -8.40
C TYR A 83 16.37 4.07 -8.91
N GLU A 84 17.55 3.45 -8.74
CA GLU A 84 17.86 2.11 -9.24
C GLU A 84 16.95 1.05 -8.61
N PHE A 85 16.79 1.08 -7.27
CA PHE A 85 16.00 0.09 -6.54
C PHE A 85 14.52 0.17 -6.89
N ASN A 86 13.99 1.39 -6.98
CA ASN A 86 12.57 1.60 -7.31
C ASN A 86 12.26 1.23 -8.77
N LYS A 87 13.12 1.60 -9.71
CA LYS A 87 12.99 1.19 -11.12
C LYS A 87 13.01 -0.33 -11.28
N SER A 88 13.94 -1.00 -10.59
CA SER A 88 14.03 -2.46 -10.62
C SER A 88 12.81 -3.12 -10.01
N ALA A 89 12.30 -2.63 -8.87
CA ALA A 89 11.07 -3.13 -8.23
C ALA A 89 9.89 -3.10 -9.21
N ALA A 90 9.67 -1.96 -9.85
CA ALA A 90 8.60 -1.78 -10.82
C ALA A 90 8.78 -2.68 -12.05
N ALA A 91 9.99 -2.72 -12.63
CA ALA A 91 10.30 -3.53 -13.81
C ALA A 91 10.09 -5.03 -13.55
N HIS A 92 10.43 -5.53 -12.35
CA HIS A 92 10.20 -6.93 -12.00
C HIS A 92 8.73 -7.27 -11.92
N ALA A 93 7.91 -6.48 -11.22
CA ALA A 93 6.48 -6.70 -11.13
C ALA A 93 5.82 -6.59 -12.53
N ARG A 94 6.21 -5.57 -13.32
CA ARG A 94 5.70 -5.38 -14.68
C ARG A 94 6.05 -6.53 -15.61
N SER A 95 7.24 -7.11 -15.49
CA SER A 95 7.70 -8.19 -16.39
C SER A 95 6.86 -9.47 -16.28
N VAL A 96 6.12 -9.64 -15.20
CA VAL A 96 5.29 -10.84 -14.94
C VAL A 96 3.78 -10.50 -14.88
N ALA A 97 3.42 -9.22 -15.04
CA ALA A 97 2.03 -8.80 -15.00
C ALA A 97 1.28 -9.28 -16.25
N PRO A 98 0.19 -10.07 -16.08
CA PRO A 98 -0.66 -10.45 -17.20
C PRO A 98 -1.29 -9.24 -17.90
N SER A 99 -1.69 -9.43 -19.16
CA SER A 99 -2.41 -8.37 -19.90
C SER A 99 -3.67 -7.94 -19.15
N GLY A 100 -3.88 -6.63 -19.02
CA GLY A 100 -5.04 -6.06 -18.32
C GLY A 100 -4.91 -5.98 -16.79
N LYS A 101 -3.77 -6.37 -16.22
CA LYS A 101 -3.44 -6.24 -14.79
C LYS A 101 -2.56 -5.02 -14.51
N TYR A 102 -2.61 -4.52 -13.28
CA TYR A 102 -1.96 -3.27 -12.88
C TYR A 102 -0.79 -3.50 -11.95
N VAL A 103 0.20 -2.63 -12.03
CA VAL A 103 1.34 -2.56 -11.11
C VAL A 103 1.37 -1.19 -10.47
N MET A 104 1.32 -1.14 -9.13
CA MET A 104 1.30 0.10 -8.36
C MET A 104 2.59 0.22 -7.55
N GLY A 105 3.20 1.40 -7.60
CA GLY A 105 4.38 1.70 -6.80
C GLY A 105 4.01 1.86 -5.32
N SER A 106 4.53 1.02 -4.45
CA SER A 106 4.36 1.14 -2.99
C SER A 106 5.27 2.23 -2.43
N ILE A 107 4.73 3.18 -1.67
CA ILE A 107 5.45 4.30 -1.07
C ILE A 107 5.05 4.41 0.40
N GLY A 108 5.93 4.02 1.29
CA GLY A 108 5.74 4.15 2.74
C GLY A 108 6.30 5.45 3.31
N PRO A 109 6.08 5.70 4.62
CA PRO A 109 6.57 6.88 5.31
C PRO A 109 8.11 6.93 5.35
N THR A 110 8.64 8.14 5.48
CA THR A 110 10.09 8.37 5.60
C THR A 110 10.66 7.98 6.97
N GLY A 111 9.79 7.92 7.99
CA GLY A 111 10.19 7.75 9.38
C GLY A 111 10.79 9.03 9.98
N GLU A 112 10.63 10.16 9.31
CA GLU A 112 11.09 11.47 9.74
C GLU A 112 9.91 12.43 9.94
N PHE A 113 10.12 13.49 10.71
CA PHE A 113 9.11 14.54 10.92
C PHE A 113 9.53 15.82 10.23
N VAL A 114 8.53 16.50 9.65
CA VAL A 114 8.70 17.81 9.01
C VAL A 114 8.82 18.90 10.07
N GLU A 115 9.60 19.94 9.75
CA GLU A 115 9.66 21.17 10.57
C GLU A 115 8.25 21.78 10.80
N PRO A 116 7.95 22.29 12.00
CA PRO A 116 8.84 22.46 13.16
C PRO A 116 8.89 21.26 14.12
N LEU A 117 8.15 20.18 13.88
CA LEU A 117 8.11 19.00 14.76
C LEU A 117 9.36 18.13 14.65
N GLY A 118 9.98 18.13 13.49
CA GLY A 118 11.25 17.45 13.21
C GLY A 118 12.28 18.40 12.63
N SER A 119 13.30 17.83 11.97
CA SER A 119 14.42 18.57 11.37
C SER A 119 14.42 18.57 9.85
N VAL A 120 13.42 17.95 9.22
CA VAL A 120 13.36 17.79 7.77
C VAL A 120 12.49 18.89 7.16
N SER A 121 13.04 19.66 6.22
CA SER A 121 12.24 20.65 5.51
C SER A 121 11.24 19.97 4.54
N ARG A 122 10.08 20.61 4.34
CA ARG A 122 9.04 20.16 3.40
C ARG A 122 9.61 19.87 2.01
N VAL A 123 10.48 20.75 1.52
CA VAL A 123 11.14 20.62 0.20
C VAL A 123 12.02 19.38 0.13
N LYS A 124 12.79 19.07 1.18
CA LYS A 124 13.65 17.88 1.23
C LYS A 124 12.82 16.61 1.24
N MET A 125 11.74 16.56 2.01
CA MET A 125 10.84 15.40 2.06
C MET A 125 10.15 15.17 0.71
N GLN A 126 9.57 16.21 0.13
CA GLN A 126 8.91 16.13 -1.18
C GLN A 126 9.87 15.68 -2.28
N ARG A 127 11.13 16.17 -2.26
CA ARG A 127 12.16 15.73 -3.21
C ARG A 127 12.49 14.25 -3.07
N ALA A 128 12.56 13.72 -1.85
CA ALA A 128 12.83 12.30 -1.61
C ALA A 128 11.72 11.41 -2.19
N PHE A 129 10.45 11.80 -2.02
CA PHE A 129 9.33 11.11 -2.67
C PHE A 129 9.37 11.24 -4.19
N HIS A 130 9.68 12.42 -4.71
CA HIS A 130 9.75 12.64 -6.16
C HIS A 130 10.80 11.74 -6.82
N GLU A 131 11.99 11.59 -6.21
CA GLU A 131 13.04 10.71 -6.71
C GLU A 131 12.58 9.24 -6.72
N GLN A 132 11.95 8.76 -5.63
CA GLN A 132 11.38 7.43 -5.54
C GLN A 132 10.36 7.19 -6.66
N ILE A 133 9.40 8.11 -6.82
CA ILE A 133 8.31 7.99 -7.80
C ILE A 133 8.84 8.03 -9.23
N THR A 134 9.88 8.82 -9.49
CA THR A 134 10.55 8.86 -10.82
C THR A 134 11.09 7.48 -11.19
N GLY A 135 11.81 6.83 -10.26
CA GLY A 135 12.29 5.46 -10.49
C GLY A 135 11.15 4.46 -10.75
N LEU A 136 10.07 4.52 -9.94
CA LEU A 136 8.89 3.67 -10.13
C LEU A 136 8.24 3.89 -11.50
N LYS A 137 8.05 5.15 -11.92
CA LYS A 137 7.48 5.51 -13.23
C LYS A 137 8.29 4.94 -14.37
N ASP A 138 9.61 5.12 -14.32
CA ASP A 138 10.52 4.63 -15.36
C ASP A 138 10.63 3.09 -15.38
N GLY A 139 10.28 2.43 -14.29
CA GLY A 139 10.14 0.99 -14.18
C GLY A 139 8.81 0.44 -14.70
N GLY A 140 7.83 1.31 -15.01
CA GLY A 140 6.59 0.96 -15.69
C GLY A 140 5.39 0.71 -14.80
N VAL A 141 5.26 1.41 -13.67
CA VAL A 141 4.03 1.38 -12.86
C VAL A 141 2.87 2.14 -13.54
N ASP A 142 1.63 1.73 -13.28
CA ASP A 142 0.41 2.41 -13.73
C ASP A 142 0.02 3.56 -12.79
N GLY A 143 0.51 3.54 -11.56
CA GLY A 143 0.25 4.52 -10.53
C GLY A 143 1.08 4.24 -9.29
N VAL A 144 0.82 5.00 -8.23
CA VAL A 144 1.47 4.82 -6.92
C VAL A 144 0.44 4.73 -5.81
N CYS A 145 0.78 3.96 -4.78
CA CYS A 145 0.04 3.91 -3.52
C CYS A 145 0.93 4.44 -2.40
N ILE A 146 0.61 5.62 -1.92
CA ILE A 146 1.20 6.25 -0.74
C ILE A 146 0.49 5.63 0.45
N GLU A 147 1.16 4.69 1.15
CA GLU A 147 0.48 3.80 2.10
C GLU A 147 1.09 3.81 3.50
N THR A 148 0.28 3.39 4.48
CA THR A 148 0.68 3.28 5.89
C THR A 148 1.11 4.63 6.48
N MET A 149 0.58 5.72 5.95
CA MET A 149 0.87 7.05 6.46
C MET A 149 0.16 7.27 7.79
N THR A 150 0.83 7.94 8.72
CA THR A 150 0.27 8.33 10.02
C THR A 150 0.11 9.85 10.14
N ALA A 151 1.00 10.61 9.50
CA ALA A 151 0.98 12.06 9.46
C ALA A 151 0.39 12.55 8.13
N LEU A 152 -0.69 13.34 8.21
CA LEU A 152 -1.35 13.89 7.01
C LEU A 152 -0.43 14.80 6.20
N GLU A 153 0.40 15.60 6.88
CA GLU A 153 1.34 16.48 6.21
C GLU A 153 2.35 15.72 5.34
N GLU A 154 2.87 14.60 5.82
CA GLU A 154 3.78 13.74 5.05
C GLU A 154 3.06 13.12 3.85
N ALA A 155 1.83 12.62 4.05
CA ALA A 155 1.01 12.07 2.98
C ALA A 155 0.74 13.11 1.87
N GLU A 156 0.40 14.35 2.25
CA GLU A 156 0.18 15.45 1.31
C GLU A 156 1.44 15.78 0.48
N LEU A 157 2.62 15.80 1.12
CA LEU A 157 3.89 16.03 0.41
C LEU A 157 4.18 14.92 -0.60
N ALA A 158 3.90 13.66 -0.25
CA ALA A 158 4.05 12.53 -1.16
C ALA A 158 3.04 12.60 -2.32
N ILE A 159 1.77 12.97 -2.05
CA ILE A 159 0.74 13.19 -3.09
C ILE A 159 1.19 14.30 -4.04
N HIS A 160 1.64 15.44 -3.55
CA HIS A 160 2.12 16.55 -4.39
C HIS A 160 3.32 16.14 -5.24
N ALA A 161 4.24 15.33 -4.68
CA ALA A 161 5.36 14.78 -5.45
C ALA A 161 4.88 13.85 -6.58
N ALA A 162 3.87 13.02 -6.32
CA ALA A 162 3.29 12.10 -7.30
C ALA A 162 2.52 12.84 -8.41
N LYS A 163 1.72 13.84 -8.05
CA LYS A 163 0.93 14.64 -9.00
C LYS A 163 1.80 15.54 -9.91
N ALA A 164 3.04 15.79 -9.53
CA ALA A 164 4.00 16.47 -10.39
C ALA A 164 4.54 15.58 -11.53
N ILE A 165 4.26 14.27 -11.51
CA ILE A 165 4.66 13.30 -12.54
C ILE A 165 3.42 12.86 -13.31
N GLU A 166 3.32 13.23 -14.58
CA GLU A 166 2.15 12.97 -15.42
C GLU A 166 1.91 11.46 -15.64
N GLY A 167 0.64 11.11 -15.82
CA GLY A 167 0.20 9.78 -16.25
C GLY A 167 0.26 8.71 -15.15
N LEU A 168 0.28 9.09 -13.87
CA LEU A 168 0.15 8.20 -12.73
C LEU A 168 -1.21 8.35 -12.04
N VAL A 169 -1.83 7.23 -11.69
CA VAL A 169 -2.92 7.21 -10.71
C VAL A 169 -2.32 7.30 -9.31
N VAL A 170 -2.83 8.21 -8.49
CA VAL A 170 -2.32 8.46 -7.13
C VAL A 170 -3.32 7.96 -6.12
N MET A 171 -2.96 6.90 -5.41
CA MET A 171 -3.70 6.37 -4.28
C MET A 171 -3.02 6.79 -2.98
N ALA A 172 -3.79 7.10 -1.94
CA ALA A 172 -3.24 7.45 -0.64
C ALA A 172 -4.05 6.83 0.50
N THR A 173 -3.36 6.18 1.43
CA THR A 173 -3.95 5.51 2.59
C THR A 173 -3.29 5.90 3.89
N MET A 174 -4.11 6.00 4.94
CA MET A 174 -3.67 6.25 6.30
C MET A 174 -3.84 5.01 7.18
N THR A 175 -3.09 4.96 8.26
CA THR A 175 -3.23 3.91 9.28
C THR A 175 -3.90 4.48 10.52
N PHE A 176 -4.88 3.76 11.05
CA PHE A 176 -5.66 4.15 12.23
C PHE A 176 -5.58 3.07 13.29
N ASP A 177 -5.59 3.50 14.55
CA ASP A 177 -5.74 2.64 15.71
C ASP A 177 -7.12 2.85 16.34
N LYS A 178 -7.74 1.76 16.80
CA LYS A 178 -9.00 1.81 17.54
C LYS A 178 -8.71 1.95 19.04
N GLY A 179 -9.07 3.10 19.58
CA GLY A 179 -8.97 3.39 21.01
C GLY A 179 -10.33 3.61 21.66
N PRO A 180 -10.36 3.90 22.98
CA PRO A 180 -11.62 4.15 23.71
C PRO A 180 -12.43 5.35 23.17
N ARG A 181 -11.78 6.27 22.47
CA ARG A 181 -12.41 7.47 21.91
C ARG A 181 -12.80 7.33 20.44
N GLY A 182 -12.56 6.18 19.82
CA GLY A 182 -12.83 5.93 18.40
C GLY A 182 -11.58 5.59 17.60
N LEU A 183 -11.62 5.88 16.30
CA LEU A 183 -10.60 5.58 15.31
C LEU A 183 -9.75 6.83 15.05
N PHE A 184 -8.44 6.73 15.26
CA PHE A 184 -7.52 7.86 15.08
C PHE A 184 -6.18 7.40 14.51
N THR A 185 -5.56 8.24 13.69
CA THR A 185 -4.12 8.09 13.38
C THR A 185 -3.31 8.37 14.66
N MET A 186 -2.03 8.02 14.64
CA MET A 186 -1.10 8.37 15.74
C MET A 186 -1.14 9.87 16.10
N TRP A 187 -1.46 10.73 15.15
CA TRP A 187 -1.55 12.20 15.31
C TRP A 187 -2.95 12.70 15.66
N GLY A 188 -3.89 11.80 15.91
CA GLY A 188 -5.24 12.15 16.35
C GLY A 188 -6.21 12.57 15.25
N ASN A 189 -5.88 12.32 13.99
CA ASN A 189 -6.79 12.57 12.87
C ASN A 189 -7.78 11.42 12.73
N THR A 190 -9.05 11.75 12.49
CA THR A 190 -10.12 10.76 12.23
C THR A 190 -10.06 10.24 10.78
N PRO A 191 -10.74 9.11 10.46
CA PRO A 191 -10.93 8.69 9.08
C PRO A 191 -11.61 9.77 8.20
N THR A 192 -12.52 10.54 8.76
CA THR A 192 -13.17 11.68 8.08
C THR A 192 -12.16 12.77 7.72
N ASP A 193 -11.32 13.21 8.70
CA ASP A 193 -10.27 14.19 8.43
C ASP A 193 -9.32 13.71 7.33
N ALA A 194 -8.96 12.43 7.38
CA ALA A 194 -8.03 11.84 6.43
C ALA A 194 -8.54 11.89 5.00
N VAL A 195 -9.77 11.39 4.74
CA VAL A 195 -10.29 11.39 3.36
C VAL A 195 -10.42 12.78 2.79
N GLN A 196 -10.83 13.77 3.60
CA GLN A 196 -10.94 15.17 3.16
C GLN A 196 -9.57 15.77 2.80
N ARG A 197 -8.56 15.54 3.65
CA ARG A 197 -7.21 16.07 3.46
C ARG A 197 -6.50 15.41 2.26
N LEU A 198 -6.60 14.09 2.12
CA LEU A 198 -6.02 13.35 1.01
C LEU A 198 -6.67 13.72 -0.33
N ASP A 199 -8.00 13.91 -0.34
CA ASP A 199 -8.72 14.40 -1.52
C ASP A 199 -8.28 15.82 -1.92
N ASN A 200 -8.24 16.73 -0.96
CA ASN A 200 -7.81 18.11 -1.19
C ASN A 200 -6.35 18.20 -1.68
N ALA A 201 -5.49 17.28 -1.28
CA ALA A 201 -4.11 17.17 -1.78
C ALA A 201 -4.04 16.63 -3.22
N GLY A 202 -5.14 16.08 -3.76
CA GLY A 202 -5.25 15.64 -5.15
C GLY A 202 -5.12 14.13 -5.37
N ALA A 203 -5.25 13.30 -4.32
CA ALA A 203 -5.30 11.85 -4.50
C ALA A 203 -6.52 11.44 -5.36
N ASP A 204 -6.32 10.50 -6.28
CA ASP A 204 -7.39 9.98 -7.14
C ASP A 204 -8.25 8.95 -6.36
N ILE A 205 -7.62 8.21 -5.46
CA ILE A 205 -8.23 7.19 -4.61
C ILE A 205 -7.70 7.39 -3.18
N VAL A 206 -8.58 7.35 -2.20
CA VAL A 206 -8.23 7.54 -0.78
C VAL A 206 -8.61 6.31 0.04
N GLY A 207 -8.01 6.12 1.22
CA GLY A 207 -8.38 4.95 2.02
C GLY A 207 -7.56 4.70 3.26
N ALA A 208 -7.56 3.44 3.67
CA ALA A 208 -6.85 2.98 4.86
C ALA A 208 -6.16 1.63 4.63
N ASN A 209 -5.04 1.44 5.31
CA ASN A 209 -4.36 0.15 5.30
C ASN A 209 -3.66 -0.12 6.63
N CYS A 210 -3.33 -1.38 6.89
CA CYS A 210 -2.55 -1.82 8.04
C CYS A 210 -3.25 -1.55 9.39
N GLY A 211 -2.51 -1.57 10.51
CA GLY A 211 -2.98 -1.28 11.86
C GLY A 211 -3.83 -2.40 12.48
N ASN A 212 -4.90 -2.78 11.83
CA ASN A 212 -5.93 -3.65 12.41
C ASN A 212 -6.29 -4.84 11.51
N GLY A 213 -7.07 -5.79 12.08
CA GLY A 213 -7.71 -6.87 11.33
C GLY A 213 -9.00 -6.42 10.63
N ILE A 214 -9.60 -7.36 9.89
CA ILE A 214 -10.69 -7.07 8.94
C ILE A 214 -11.90 -6.37 9.57
N LYS A 215 -12.28 -6.72 10.80
CA LYS A 215 -13.45 -6.12 11.47
C LYS A 215 -13.30 -4.63 11.73
N VAL A 216 -12.12 -4.21 12.23
CA VAL A 216 -11.85 -2.78 12.48
C VAL A 216 -11.69 -2.02 11.17
N MET A 217 -11.12 -2.66 10.14
CA MET A 217 -11.01 -2.06 8.82
C MET A 217 -12.38 -1.80 8.18
N ILE A 218 -13.39 -2.64 8.44
CA ILE A 218 -14.78 -2.39 8.04
C ILE A 218 -15.33 -1.14 8.75
N GLU A 219 -15.11 -0.98 10.06
CA GLU A 219 -15.54 0.22 10.79
C GLU A 219 -14.89 1.50 10.21
N ILE A 220 -13.60 1.44 9.88
CA ILE A 220 -12.88 2.54 9.23
C ILE A 220 -13.48 2.85 7.86
N ALA A 221 -13.74 1.83 7.04
CA ALA A 221 -14.34 1.99 5.71
C ALA A 221 -15.74 2.63 5.78
N VAL A 222 -16.56 2.23 6.75
CA VAL A 222 -17.90 2.82 6.99
C VAL A 222 -17.78 4.31 7.32
N GLU A 223 -16.83 4.69 8.19
CA GLU A 223 -16.62 6.09 8.55
C GLU A 223 -16.12 6.91 7.35
N MET A 224 -15.15 6.38 6.61
CA MET A 224 -14.64 7.03 5.40
C MET A 224 -15.72 7.18 4.33
N ARG A 225 -16.53 6.12 4.09
CA ARG A 225 -17.58 6.15 3.05
C ARG A 225 -18.65 7.20 3.33
N LYS A 226 -18.97 7.46 4.59
CA LYS A 226 -19.89 8.53 5.00
C LYS A 226 -19.33 9.94 4.74
N ALA A 227 -18.02 10.08 4.67
CA ALA A 227 -17.35 11.37 4.59
C ALA A 227 -16.93 11.74 3.15
N THR A 228 -16.98 10.81 2.18
CA THR A 228 -16.56 11.10 0.81
C THR A 228 -17.25 10.20 -0.22
N ASP A 229 -17.44 10.72 -1.43
CA ASP A 229 -17.85 9.96 -2.62
C ASP A 229 -16.65 9.53 -3.49
N LYS A 230 -15.42 9.85 -3.08
CA LYS A 230 -14.20 9.40 -3.76
C LYS A 230 -14.10 7.87 -3.79
N PHE A 231 -13.34 7.36 -4.73
CA PHE A 231 -12.98 5.95 -4.75
C PHE A 231 -12.19 5.60 -3.49
N LEU A 232 -12.57 4.47 -2.87
CA LEU A 232 -11.93 3.96 -1.65
C LEU A 232 -11.08 2.74 -1.93
N ILE A 233 -9.92 2.68 -1.27
CA ILE A 233 -9.03 1.53 -1.18
C ILE A 233 -8.85 1.10 0.27
N ILE A 234 -9.03 -0.19 0.56
CA ILE A 234 -8.85 -0.75 1.91
C ILE A 234 -8.00 -2.01 1.84
N HIS A 235 -6.87 -2.00 2.56
CA HIS A 235 -5.98 -3.17 2.72
C HIS A 235 -5.90 -3.58 4.19
N SER A 236 -6.47 -4.74 4.52
CA SER A 236 -6.53 -5.24 5.90
C SER A 236 -5.35 -6.14 6.25
N ASN A 237 -4.84 -6.02 7.48
CA ASN A 237 -3.99 -7.06 8.06
C ASN A 237 -4.80 -8.35 8.27
N ALA A 238 -4.09 -9.48 8.34
CA ALA A 238 -4.67 -10.74 8.80
C ALA A 238 -4.79 -10.79 10.34
N GLY A 239 -5.36 -9.73 10.93
CA GLY A 239 -5.44 -9.51 12.36
C GLY A 239 -4.19 -8.83 12.95
N ILE A 240 -4.18 -8.69 14.28
CA ILE A 240 -3.05 -8.16 15.03
C ILE A 240 -2.08 -9.32 15.33
N PRO A 241 -0.78 -9.22 14.96
CA PRO A 241 0.15 -10.32 15.13
C PRO A 241 0.50 -10.56 16.60
N SER A 242 0.72 -11.82 16.94
CA SER A 242 1.42 -12.25 18.14
C SER A 242 2.84 -12.69 17.78
N ILE A 243 3.81 -12.50 18.69
CA ILE A 243 5.17 -12.99 18.48
C ILE A 243 5.31 -14.40 19.05
N VAL A 244 5.50 -15.37 18.16
CA VAL A 244 5.74 -16.78 18.53
C VAL A 244 7.07 -17.19 17.93
N GLU A 245 8.00 -17.68 18.77
CA GLU A 245 9.35 -18.10 18.34
C GLU A 245 10.07 -17.03 17.48
N ARG A 246 9.99 -15.76 17.91
CA ARG A 246 10.55 -14.58 17.20
C ARG A 246 9.96 -14.32 15.81
N LYS A 247 8.83 -14.93 15.46
CA LYS A 247 8.12 -14.70 14.21
C LYS A 247 6.74 -14.10 14.49
N ALA A 248 6.33 -13.18 13.66
CA ALA A 248 4.96 -12.65 13.71
C ALA A 248 3.99 -13.72 13.19
N LYS A 249 3.01 -14.09 14.01
CA LYS A 249 1.89 -14.95 13.63
C LYS A 249 0.63 -14.12 13.60
N TYR A 250 -0.05 -14.15 12.47
CA TYR A 250 -1.30 -13.44 12.25
C TYR A 250 -2.47 -14.41 12.43
N PRO A 251 -3.51 -14.04 13.23
CA PRO A 251 -4.56 -14.98 13.64
C PRO A 251 -5.72 -15.13 12.65
N GLU A 252 -5.94 -14.15 11.76
CA GLU A 252 -7.08 -14.19 10.84
C GLU A 252 -6.73 -15.03 9.60
N THR A 253 -7.48 -16.13 9.40
CA THR A 253 -7.30 -17.06 8.27
C THR A 253 -7.98 -16.53 7.00
N PRO A 254 -7.65 -17.08 5.80
CA PRO A 254 -8.35 -16.74 4.56
C PRO A 254 -9.87 -16.88 4.66
N GLU A 255 -10.37 -17.96 5.26
CA GLU A 255 -11.79 -18.24 5.42
C GLU A 255 -12.47 -17.23 6.36
N PHE A 256 -11.78 -16.84 7.44
CA PHE A 256 -12.27 -15.82 8.36
C PHE A 256 -12.39 -14.46 7.69
N MET A 257 -11.38 -14.06 6.89
CA MET A 257 -11.35 -12.77 6.23
C MET A 257 -12.30 -12.67 5.02
N ALA A 258 -12.67 -13.80 4.39
CA ALA A 258 -13.47 -13.83 3.17
C ALA A 258 -14.80 -13.05 3.28
N SER A 259 -15.54 -13.26 4.38
CA SER A 259 -16.80 -12.54 4.62
C SER A 259 -16.61 -11.05 4.84
N GLY A 260 -15.54 -10.66 5.51
CA GLY A 260 -15.19 -9.24 5.72
C GLY A 260 -14.75 -8.54 4.44
N PHE A 261 -14.03 -9.23 3.57
CA PHE A 261 -13.68 -8.72 2.25
C PHE A 261 -14.91 -8.45 1.40
N LYS A 262 -15.89 -9.38 1.44
CA LYS A 262 -17.17 -9.18 0.76
C LYS A 262 -17.92 -7.97 1.35
N GLU A 263 -17.98 -7.85 2.67
CA GLU A 263 -18.62 -6.71 3.33
C GLU A 263 -17.96 -5.38 2.93
N LEU A 264 -16.64 -5.31 2.85
CA LEU A 264 -15.94 -4.12 2.35
C LEU A 264 -16.35 -3.76 0.92
N ALA A 265 -16.45 -4.75 0.03
CA ALA A 265 -16.88 -4.52 -1.35
C ALA A 265 -18.35 -4.05 -1.40
N ASP A 266 -19.25 -4.68 -0.63
CA ASP A 266 -20.66 -4.33 -0.55
C ASP A 266 -20.89 -2.91 0.01
N LEU A 267 -19.97 -2.40 0.85
CA LEU A 267 -19.95 -1.01 1.33
C LEU A 267 -19.52 0.03 0.26
N GLY A 268 -19.20 -0.42 -0.94
CA GLY A 268 -18.73 0.45 -2.03
C GLY A 268 -17.25 0.79 -1.96
N THR A 269 -16.44 -0.05 -1.29
CA THR A 269 -14.99 0.02 -1.42
C THR A 269 -14.60 -0.45 -2.81
N ASN A 270 -13.86 0.38 -3.54
CA ASN A 270 -13.54 0.14 -4.95
C ASN A 270 -12.31 -0.75 -5.15
N ILE A 271 -11.38 -0.71 -4.19
CA ILE A 271 -10.18 -1.56 -4.19
C ILE A 271 -10.09 -2.24 -2.83
N VAL A 272 -10.07 -3.56 -2.83
CA VAL A 272 -9.96 -4.38 -1.62
C VAL A 272 -8.74 -5.28 -1.73
N GLY A 273 -7.97 -5.37 -0.67
CA GLY A 273 -6.77 -6.20 -0.63
C GLY A 273 -6.30 -6.50 0.78
N GLY A 274 -5.16 -7.16 0.85
CA GLY A 274 -4.48 -7.50 2.09
C GLY A 274 -3.34 -6.57 2.43
N CYS A 275 -2.95 -6.56 3.70
CA CYS A 275 -1.73 -5.95 4.22
C CYS A 275 -0.97 -6.99 5.05
N CYS A 276 -0.31 -6.62 6.12
CA CYS A 276 0.55 -7.51 6.91
C CYS A 276 -0.13 -8.84 7.28
N GLY A 277 0.60 -9.94 7.11
CA GLY A 277 0.15 -11.30 7.44
C GLY A 277 -0.72 -11.98 6.38
N THR A 278 -1.27 -11.24 5.41
CA THR A 278 -2.04 -11.87 4.32
C THR A 278 -1.11 -12.57 3.32
N THR A 279 -1.61 -13.62 2.71
CA THR A 279 -0.89 -14.51 1.79
C THR A 279 -1.66 -14.64 0.48
N PRO A 280 -1.09 -15.26 -0.56
CA PRO A 280 -1.84 -15.59 -1.78
C PRO A 280 -3.15 -16.35 -1.51
N ALA A 281 -3.21 -17.20 -0.47
CA ALA A 281 -4.44 -17.88 -0.09
C ALA A 281 -5.54 -16.92 0.40
N HIS A 282 -5.18 -15.85 1.13
CA HIS A 282 -6.12 -14.81 1.52
C HIS A 282 -6.67 -14.06 0.31
N ILE A 283 -5.82 -13.79 -0.68
CA ILE A 283 -6.24 -13.11 -1.90
C ILE A 283 -7.12 -14.01 -2.78
N ALA A 284 -6.85 -15.31 -2.82
CA ALA A 284 -7.73 -16.27 -3.49
C ALA A 284 -9.12 -16.31 -2.84
N ALA A 285 -9.19 -16.32 -1.50
CA ALA A 285 -10.45 -16.26 -0.77
C ALA A 285 -11.20 -14.93 -0.99
N LEU A 286 -10.47 -13.80 -1.02
CA LEU A 286 -11.01 -12.49 -1.40
C LEU A 286 -11.60 -12.53 -2.82
N ARG A 287 -10.84 -13.08 -3.78
CA ARG A 287 -11.27 -13.18 -5.18
C ARG A 287 -12.58 -13.96 -5.31
N GLU A 288 -12.67 -15.10 -4.64
CA GLU A 288 -13.88 -15.94 -4.63
C GLU A 288 -15.07 -15.24 -3.97
N ALA A 289 -14.85 -14.53 -2.88
CA ALA A 289 -15.92 -13.85 -2.14
C ALA A 289 -16.50 -12.63 -2.88
N VAL A 290 -15.66 -11.90 -3.63
CA VAL A 290 -16.03 -10.62 -4.27
C VAL A 290 -16.39 -10.77 -5.74
N LYS A 291 -15.75 -11.71 -6.45
CA LYS A 291 -15.97 -11.98 -7.88
C LYS A 291 -16.11 -13.49 -8.12
N PRO A 292 -17.17 -14.15 -7.63
CA PRO A 292 -17.36 -15.60 -7.72
C PRO A 292 -17.44 -16.13 -9.17
#